data_cfc6982582afadd89db7f54298e5b3f1
#
_entry.id   cfc6982582afadd89db7f54298e5b3f1
#
_cell.length_a   1.000
_cell.length_b   1.000
_cell.length_c   1.000
_cell.angle_alpha   90.00
_cell.angle_beta   90.00
_cell.angle_gamma   90.00
#
_symmetry.space_group_name_H-M   'P 1'
#
loop_
_entity.id
_entity.type
_entity.pdbx_description
1 polymer ?
#
loop_
_entity_poly.entity_id
_entity_poly.type
_entity_poly.pdbx_seq_one_letter_code
_entity_poly.pdbx_strand_id
1 'polypeptide(L)'
;MAWYDEAVFYHIYPLGMTGAPRYNEYGEPVERLNKLLPWISHIKNIGCNAIYIGPLFESVGHGYETTDYKKLDSRLGTNDTLKNFVKECHAQGIKVIFDGVFNHTGRDFFAFKDLKENRENSRYKDWYCNVNFWGNNSYNDGFGYENWGGHDLLVKLNQKNPEVINYICDVIRFWVDEFDVDGIRLDAADVLDFDFMKALRRVANEVKQDFWLMGEVIHGDYIRWANADTLHSVTNYHLHKALFSGYNDHNFFEIAHTVKRLNDMCGGVFKLYSFVDNHDVERIMSKLSTPKGFAPVHILLYTLPGIPSLYYGSEFGIEGRKAHGEDADAPLRPELDYEKWTQAMEDNTYVKFISVLGAMRHQVKALSYGDYREQNLTNRQYTFSRSYEGTTVVVMVNNDDNACTMHGGAPDGTYKGVLSGRIITVSGGGFSSEIGGNSGEIWVPEHVLNNADMPEVLENVSAEQLVEDEILADKSVADPTAEFIDESATEIIVESVVEKSIIEEVAEVAEKHEEAINETKEENVDKEDKVLDLNKPYEEMTIEELQASILAKMAKNGPVTEDMKRTVTVNTHQGSLLNWVRSFN
;
A
#
# COMPACT_ATOMS: atom_id res chain seq x y z
N MET A 1 10.34 4.93 23.50
CA MET A 1 9.41 5.31 22.41
C MET A 1 10.27 5.75 21.26
N ALA A 2 10.13 5.12 20.12
CA ALA A 2 10.90 5.47 18.93
C ALA A 2 10.15 6.55 18.13
N TRP A 3 10.87 7.33 17.31
CA TRP A 3 10.27 8.42 16.52
C TRP A 3 9.14 7.93 15.59
N TYR A 4 9.27 6.73 15.04
CA TYR A 4 8.28 6.15 14.10
C TYR A 4 6.96 5.74 14.78
N ASP A 5 6.93 5.65 16.10
CA ASP A 5 5.70 5.36 16.83
C ASP A 5 4.66 6.50 16.74
N GLU A 6 5.13 7.73 16.57
CA GLU A 6 4.32 8.94 16.46
C GLU A 6 4.34 9.53 15.03
N ALA A 7 4.92 8.80 14.07
CA ALA A 7 5.06 9.30 12.72
C ALA A 7 3.72 9.36 11.97
N VAL A 8 3.60 10.38 11.14
CA VAL A 8 2.66 10.51 10.03
C VAL A 8 3.50 10.65 8.78
N PHE A 9 3.43 9.66 7.91
CA PHE A 9 4.28 9.62 6.72
C PHE A 9 3.65 10.36 5.54
N TYR A 10 4.51 10.97 4.73
CA TYR A 10 4.22 11.39 3.37
C TYR A 10 5.05 10.54 2.41
N HIS A 11 4.39 9.79 1.53
CA HIS A 11 5.04 8.87 0.62
C HIS A 11 5.24 9.53 -0.75
N ILE A 12 6.48 9.58 -1.23
CA ILE A 12 6.87 10.19 -2.51
C ILE A 12 7.44 9.12 -3.45
N TYR A 13 6.91 9.04 -4.67
CA TYR A 13 7.56 8.37 -5.79
C TYR A 13 8.30 9.44 -6.63
N PRO A 14 9.63 9.59 -6.44
CA PRO A 14 10.34 10.80 -6.88
C PRO A 14 10.44 10.94 -8.39
N LEU A 15 10.63 9.84 -9.13
CA LEU A 15 10.70 9.87 -10.60
C LEU A 15 9.40 10.40 -11.21
N GLY A 16 8.25 9.99 -10.69
CA GLY A 16 6.95 10.51 -11.12
C GLY A 16 6.76 11.95 -10.69
N MET A 17 6.78 12.23 -9.37
CA MET A 17 6.48 13.56 -8.83
C MET A 17 7.33 14.68 -9.43
N THR A 18 8.58 14.38 -9.83
CA THR A 18 9.48 15.38 -10.45
C THR A 18 9.43 15.43 -11.97
N GLY A 19 8.62 14.60 -12.62
CA GLY A 19 8.53 14.50 -14.08
C GLY A 19 9.84 14.00 -14.72
N ALA A 20 10.48 13.01 -14.12
CA ALA A 20 11.67 12.39 -14.67
C ALA A 20 11.33 11.56 -15.92
N PRO A 21 12.24 11.50 -16.93
CA PRO A 21 12.06 10.62 -18.09
C PRO A 21 11.85 9.16 -17.68
N ARG A 22 11.03 8.41 -18.41
CA ARG A 22 10.75 7.00 -18.15
C ARG A 22 12.02 6.14 -18.11
N TYR A 23 12.91 6.32 -19.09
CA TYR A 23 14.16 5.57 -19.20
C TYR A 23 15.35 6.45 -18.84
N ASN A 24 16.33 5.85 -18.17
CA ASN A 24 17.58 6.49 -17.83
C ASN A 24 18.57 6.34 -18.99
N GLU A 25 18.98 7.45 -19.56
CA GLU A 25 19.99 7.48 -20.61
C GLU A 25 21.43 7.51 -20.04
N TYR A 26 21.57 7.52 -18.71
CA TYR A 26 22.87 7.63 -18.00
C TYR A 26 23.69 8.85 -18.41
N GLY A 27 23.01 9.93 -18.77
CA GLY A 27 23.60 11.20 -19.15
C GLY A 27 24.07 12.04 -17.95
N GLU A 28 24.38 13.30 -18.22
CA GLU A 28 24.71 14.26 -17.16
C GLU A 28 23.54 14.40 -16.17
N PRO A 29 23.81 14.45 -14.86
CA PRO A 29 22.76 14.55 -13.86
C PRO A 29 21.88 15.81 -14.03
N VAL A 30 20.58 15.63 -13.86
CA VAL A 30 19.59 16.71 -13.88
C VAL A 30 18.95 16.84 -12.50
N GLU A 31 19.14 17.95 -11.84
CA GLU A 31 18.79 18.24 -10.43
C GLU A 31 17.26 18.31 -10.18
N ARG A 32 16.50 17.31 -10.68
CA ARG A 32 15.01 17.31 -10.54
C ARG A 32 14.55 17.13 -9.10
N LEU A 33 15.32 16.44 -8.26
CA LEU A 33 14.97 16.26 -6.85
C LEU A 33 14.81 17.61 -6.12
N ASN A 34 15.51 18.67 -6.58
CA ASN A 34 15.35 20.03 -6.03
C ASN A 34 13.92 20.59 -6.22
N LYS A 35 13.11 20.07 -7.17
CA LYS A 35 11.68 20.42 -7.29
C LYS A 35 10.89 20.05 -6.03
N LEU A 36 11.38 19.11 -5.21
CA LEU A 36 10.71 18.68 -3.99
C LEU A 36 11.02 19.57 -2.78
N LEU A 37 12.05 20.42 -2.82
CA LEU A 37 12.40 21.28 -1.69
C LEU A 37 11.26 22.21 -1.24
N PRO A 38 10.52 22.90 -2.12
CA PRO A 38 9.41 23.75 -1.69
C PRO A 38 8.23 22.95 -1.10
N TRP A 39 8.08 21.65 -1.46
CA TRP A 39 7.03 20.78 -0.90
C TRP A 39 7.23 20.45 0.58
N ILE A 40 8.45 20.56 1.11
CA ILE A 40 8.77 20.23 2.52
C ILE A 40 7.89 21.04 3.48
N SER A 41 7.65 22.32 3.20
CA SER A 41 6.77 23.17 4.02
C SER A 41 5.30 22.70 3.96
N HIS A 42 4.80 22.35 2.78
CA HIS A 42 3.45 21.79 2.61
C HIS A 42 3.29 20.48 3.39
N ILE A 43 4.23 19.55 3.22
CA ILE A 43 4.26 18.25 3.93
C ILE A 43 4.17 18.45 5.44
N LYS A 44 4.94 19.40 5.97
CA LYS A 44 4.88 19.74 7.40
C LYS A 44 3.53 20.34 7.80
N ASN A 45 2.99 21.25 6.99
CA ASN A 45 1.72 21.96 7.28
C ASN A 45 0.51 21.03 7.31
N ILE A 46 0.51 19.95 6.50
CA ILE A 46 -0.53 18.92 6.56
C ILE A 46 -0.31 17.90 7.69
N GLY A 47 0.68 18.16 8.56
CA GLY A 47 0.97 17.35 9.74
C GLY A 47 1.76 16.07 9.47
N CYS A 48 2.46 15.95 8.35
CA CYS A 48 3.42 14.88 8.15
C CYS A 48 4.78 15.24 8.75
N ASN A 49 5.38 14.31 9.50
CA ASN A 49 6.68 14.47 10.16
C ASN A 49 7.69 13.40 9.75
N ALA A 50 7.34 12.60 8.77
CA ALA A 50 8.23 11.63 8.14
C ALA A 50 7.95 11.54 6.64
N ILE A 51 8.99 11.30 5.84
CA ILE A 51 8.89 11.05 4.40
C ILE A 51 9.40 9.64 4.12
N TYR A 52 8.61 8.84 3.41
CA TYR A 52 9.09 7.70 2.67
C TYR A 52 9.28 8.13 1.21
N ILE A 53 10.51 8.05 0.72
CA ILE A 53 10.86 8.44 -0.65
C ILE A 53 11.61 7.31 -1.36
N GLY A 54 11.16 6.95 -2.53
CA GLY A 54 11.84 5.96 -3.35
C GLY A 54 10.99 5.40 -4.48
N PRO A 55 11.66 4.64 -5.35
CA PRO A 55 13.10 4.37 -5.40
C PRO A 55 13.93 5.58 -5.85
N LEU A 56 15.18 5.68 -5.36
CA LEU A 56 16.03 6.87 -5.54
C LEU A 56 17.30 6.62 -6.35
N PHE A 57 17.82 5.39 -6.30
CA PHE A 57 19.16 5.09 -6.77
C PHE A 57 19.19 4.74 -8.25
N GLU A 58 20.39 4.87 -8.87
CA GLU A 58 20.58 4.70 -10.31
C GLU A 58 19.91 3.40 -10.81
N SER A 59 19.04 3.55 -11.80
CA SER A 59 18.19 2.48 -12.32
C SER A 59 17.94 2.62 -13.82
N VAL A 60 17.36 1.59 -14.45
CA VAL A 60 17.10 1.57 -15.89
C VAL A 60 15.84 2.36 -16.27
N GLY A 61 14.77 2.19 -15.49
CA GLY A 61 13.44 2.71 -15.84
C GLY A 61 12.66 3.19 -14.63
N HIS A 62 11.79 2.37 -14.09
CA HIS A 62 10.86 2.77 -13.00
C HIS A 62 11.52 2.83 -11.60
N GLY A 63 12.83 2.63 -11.50
CA GLY A 63 13.56 2.79 -10.24
C GLY A 63 13.85 1.48 -9.51
N TYR A 64 13.11 0.43 -9.78
CA TYR A 64 13.31 -0.89 -9.13
C TYR A 64 14.35 -1.76 -9.83
N GLU A 65 14.83 -1.38 -11.00
CA GLU A 65 15.94 -2.03 -11.71
C GLU A 65 17.29 -1.39 -11.32
N THR A 66 17.64 -1.45 -10.05
CA THR A 66 18.81 -0.76 -9.48
C THR A 66 20.10 -1.21 -10.14
N THR A 67 20.90 -0.25 -10.61
CA THR A 67 22.21 -0.47 -11.25
C THR A 67 23.37 0.03 -10.40
N ASP A 68 23.14 0.96 -9.48
CA ASP A 68 24.10 1.39 -8.46
C ASP A 68 23.39 1.89 -7.20
N TYR A 69 23.58 1.20 -6.08
CA TYR A 69 22.95 1.57 -4.80
C TYR A 69 23.60 2.79 -4.09
N LYS A 70 24.74 3.26 -4.57
CA LYS A 70 25.51 4.34 -3.93
C LYS A 70 25.51 5.64 -4.73
N LYS A 71 24.79 5.66 -5.85
CA LYS A 71 24.64 6.81 -6.73
C LYS A 71 23.16 7.17 -6.87
N LEU A 72 22.80 8.43 -6.58
CA LEU A 72 21.48 8.95 -6.91
C LEU A 72 21.22 8.78 -8.41
N ASP A 73 20.00 8.43 -8.78
CA ASP A 73 19.60 8.34 -10.19
C ASP A 73 19.88 9.65 -10.92
N SER A 74 20.61 9.59 -12.04
CA SER A 74 21.03 10.77 -12.79
C SER A 74 19.85 11.62 -13.29
N ARG A 75 18.66 11.02 -13.40
CA ARG A 75 17.43 11.76 -13.69
C ARG A 75 16.94 12.63 -12.54
N LEU A 76 17.38 12.37 -11.30
CA LEU A 76 17.00 13.10 -10.08
C LEU A 76 18.08 14.09 -9.63
N GLY A 77 19.35 13.84 -9.95
CA GLY A 77 20.47 14.70 -9.59
C GLY A 77 21.74 13.95 -9.20
N THR A 78 22.44 14.50 -8.22
CA THR A 78 23.69 13.96 -7.66
C THR A 78 23.49 13.54 -6.19
N ASN A 79 24.47 12.85 -5.61
CA ASN A 79 24.45 12.53 -4.18
C ASN A 79 24.39 13.80 -3.32
N ASP A 80 25.00 14.90 -3.74
CA ASP A 80 24.91 16.19 -3.04
C ASP A 80 23.48 16.74 -3.06
N THR A 81 22.74 16.55 -4.17
CA THR A 81 21.31 16.91 -4.26
C THR A 81 20.47 16.14 -3.24
N LEU A 82 20.68 14.83 -3.12
CA LEU A 82 19.97 13.98 -2.15
C LEU A 82 20.35 14.36 -0.71
N LYS A 83 21.63 14.55 -0.44
CA LYS A 83 22.12 14.99 0.87
C LYS A 83 21.50 16.31 1.31
N ASN A 84 21.41 17.27 0.38
CA ASN A 84 20.75 18.56 0.65
C ASN A 84 19.26 18.36 0.93
N PHE A 85 18.54 17.54 0.17
CA PHE A 85 17.12 17.26 0.40
C PHE A 85 16.87 16.68 1.79
N VAL A 86 17.63 15.65 2.21
CA VAL A 86 17.49 15.06 3.54
C VAL A 86 17.81 16.08 4.64
N LYS A 87 18.85 16.89 4.47
CA LYS A 87 19.22 17.94 5.41
C LYS A 87 18.09 18.98 5.58
N GLU A 88 17.46 19.41 4.49
CA GLU A 88 16.35 20.37 4.54
C GLU A 88 15.10 19.74 5.21
N CYS A 89 14.82 18.45 4.99
CA CYS A 89 13.79 17.73 5.71
C CYS A 89 14.07 17.71 7.23
N HIS A 90 15.29 17.35 7.62
CA HIS A 90 15.71 17.34 9.03
C HIS A 90 15.65 18.74 9.67
N ALA A 91 15.99 19.79 8.94
CA ALA A 91 15.89 21.18 9.42
C ALA A 91 14.44 21.58 9.73
N GLN A 92 13.45 20.93 9.09
CA GLN A 92 12.03 21.10 9.37
C GLN A 92 11.49 20.09 10.41
N GLY A 93 12.33 19.21 10.94
CA GLY A 93 11.95 18.17 11.89
C GLY A 93 11.28 16.94 11.24
N ILE A 94 11.45 16.76 9.94
CA ILE A 94 10.89 15.65 9.16
C ILE A 94 11.95 14.56 9.01
N LYS A 95 11.61 13.34 9.42
CA LYS A 95 12.41 12.12 9.25
C LYS A 95 12.32 11.61 7.81
N VAL A 96 13.37 10.96 7.29
CA VAL A 96 13.40 10.45 5.93
C VAL A 96 13.80 8.99 5.89
N ILE A 97 13.00 8.16 5.20
CA ILE A 97 13.36 6.77 4.91
C ILE A 97 13.45 6.55 3.40
N PHE A 98 14.38 5.68 2.98
CA PHE A 98 14.61 5.33 1.58
C PHE A 98 13.99 3.99 1.21
N ASP A 99 13.83 3.75 -0.09
CA ASP A 99 13.44 2.44 -0.63
C ASP A 99 14.67 1.56 -0.84
N GLY A 100 14.68 0.40 -0.22
CA GLY A 100 15.74 -0.60 -0.32
C GLY A 100 15.33 -1.76 -1.21
N VAL A 101 15.68 -1.69 -2.49
CA VAL A 101 15.41 -2.73 -3.49
C VAL A 101 16.50 -3.81 -3.40
N PHE A 102 16.39 -4.71 -2.40
CA PHE A 102 17.44 -5.68 -2.09
C PHE A 102 17.10 -7.11 -2.47
N ASN A 103 15.92 -7.35 -3.05
CA ASN A 103 15.55 -8.66 -3.58
C ASN A 103 16.26 -8.97 -4.91
N HIS A 104 16.48 -7.96 -5.74
CA HIS A 104 17.00 -8.09 -7.09
C HIS A 104 17.82 -6.85 -7.50
N THR A 105 18.52 -6.95 -8.61
CA THR A 105 19.19 -5.83 -9.28
C THR A 105 18.73 -5.70 -10.72
N GLY A 106 18.96 -4.53 -11.32
CA GLY A 106 18.91 -4.35 -12.75
C GLY A 106 20.08 -5.08 -13.46
N ARG A 107 19.94 -5.29 -14.77
CA ARG A 107 20.94 -5.99 -15.59
C ARG A 107 22.23 -5.18 -15.81
N ASP A 108 22.20 -3.88 -15.55
CA ASP A 108 23.36 -3.01 -15.63
C ASP A 108 24.12 -2.83 -14.33
N PHE A 109 23.71 -3.54 -13.27
CA PHE A 109 24.47 -3.62 -12.01
C PHE A 109 25.84 -4.26 -12.25
N PHE A 110 26.89 -3.74 -11.63
CA PHE A 110 28.29 -4.14 -11.92
C PHE A 110 28.53 -5.64 -11.83
N ALA A 111 27.94 -6.32 -10.86
CA ALA A 111 28.12 -7.77 -10.67
C ALA A 111 27.43 -8.57 -11.78
N PHE A 112 26.27 -8.11 -12.27
CA PHE A 112 25.59 -8.77 -13.37
C PHE A 112 26.26 -8.47 -14.73
N LYS A 113 26.81 -7.27 -14.93
CA LYS A 113 27.67 -6.98 -16.11
C LYS A 113 28.85 -7.92 -16.19
N ASP A 114 29.58 -8.09 -15.08
CA ASP A 114 30.69 -9.06 -15.02
C ASP A 114 30.22 -10.49 -15.32
N LEU A 115 29.05 -10.89 -14.79
CA LEU A 115 28.46 -12.21 -15.08
C LEU A 115 28.16 -12.39 -16.58
N LYS A 116 27.63 -11.38 -17.26
CA LYS A 116 27.36 -11.40 -18.71
C LYS A 116 28.66 -11.55 -19.52
N GLU A 117 29.71 -10.84 -19.12
CA GLU A 117 31.00 -10.81 -19.80
C GLU A 117 31.85 -12.09 -19.57
N ASN A 118 31.98 -12.50 -18.30
CA ASN A 118 32.89 -13.55 -17.86
C ASN A 118 32.23 -14.92 -17.65
N ARG A 119 30.89 -14.99 -17.66
CA ARG A 119 30.07 -16.20 -17.59
C ARG A 119 30.51 -17.12 -16.42
N GLU A 120 30.89 -18.40 -16.71
CA GLU A 120 31.35 -19.37 -15.71
C GLU A 120 32.55 -18.88 -14.89
N ASN A 121 33.36 -17.97 -15.47
CA ASN A 121 34.56 -17.42 -14.83
C ASN A 121 34.25 -16.15 -14.00
N SER A 122 33.03 -15.64 -14.02
CA SER A 122 32.66 -14.50 -13.21
C SER A 122 32.76 -14.83 -11.71
N ARG A 123 33.43 -13.94 -10.94
CA ARG A 123 33.45 -14.05 -9.49
C ARG A 123 32.09 -13.78 -8.84
N TYR A 124 31.16 -13.19 -9.58
CA TYR A 124 29.83 -12.82 -9.10
C TYR A 124 28.71 -13.80 -9.51
N LYS A 125 29.04 -14.94 -10.14
CA LYS A 125 28.03 -15.92 -10.55
C LYS A 125 27.15 -16.41 -9.39
N ASP A 126 27.73 -16.55 -8.19
CA ASP A 126 27.04 -17.02 -7.00
C ASP A 126 26.29 -15.87 -6.24
N TRP A 127 26.40 -14.63 -6.74
CA TRP A 127 25.62 -13.49 -6.24
C TRP A 127 24.17 -13.53 -6.68
N TYR A 128 23.86 -14.31 -7.73
CA TYR A 128 22.52 -14.44 -8.29
C TYR A 128 21.98 -15.85 -8.13
N CYS A 129 20.65 -15.96 -8.02
CA CYS A 129 19.99 -17.25 -7.83
C CYS A 129 19.88 -18.02 -9.17
N ASN A 130 20.11 -19.34 -9.08
CA ASN A 130 19.82 -20.31 -10.15
C ASN A 130 20.48 -19.98 -11.52
N VAL A 131 21.69 -19.40 -11.51
CA VAL A 131 22.45 -19.15 -12.75
C VAL A 131 22.73 -20.47 -13.45
N ASN A 132 22.29 -20.59 -14.72
CA ASN A 132 22.38 -21.81 -15.51
C ASN A 132 22.93 -21.51 -16.92
N PHE A 133 24.18 -21.87 -17.17
CA PHE A 133 24.86 -21.61 -18.45
C PHE A 133 24.41 -22.53 -19.59
N TRP A 134 23.51 -23.48 -19.33
CA TRP A 134 22.86 -24.32 -20.33
C TRP A 134 21.46 -23.81 -20.73
N GLY A 135 21.00 -22.76 -20.09
CA GLY A 135 19.72 -22.11 -20.32
C GLY A 135 19.81 -20.87 -21.20
N ASN A 136 18.73 -20.12 -21.25
CA ASN A 136 18.64 -18.81 -21.92
C ASN A 136 17.64 -17.94 -21.15
N ASN A 137 17.56 -16.66 -21.52
CA ASN A 137 16.61 -15.69 -21.00
C ASN A 137 16.04 -14.86 -22.16
N SER A 138 15.08 -13.97 -21.87
CA SER A 138 14.42 -13.14 -22.89
C SER A 138 15.36 -12.19 -23.64
N TYR A 139 16.53 -11.90 -23.10
CA TYR A 139 17.57 -11.06 -23.71
C TYR A 139 18.57 -11.85 -24.57
N ASN A 140 18.42 -13.18 -24.68
CA ASN A 140 19.31 -14.07 -25.44
C ASN A 140 20.78 -14.05 -24.99
N ASP A 141 21.05 -13.91 -23.69
CA ASP A 141 22.43 -13.94 -23.15
C ASP A 141 23.10 -15.32 -23.23
N GLY A 142 22.36 -16.38 -23.56
CA GLY A 142 22.86 -17.76 -23.61
C GLY A 142 23.08 -18.37 -22.21
N PHE A 143 22.44 -17.85 -21.17
CA PHE A 143 22.32 -18.45 -19.86
C PHE A 143 21.00 -18.01 -19.20
N GLY A 144 20.50 -18.81 -18.25
CA GLY A 144 19.31 -18.51 -17.45
C GLY A 144 19.68 -18.09 -16.03
N TYR A 145 18.76 -17.46 -15.34
CA TYR A 145 18.85 -17.07 -13.94
C TYR A 145 17.45 -16.91 -13.34
N GLU A 146 17.34 -16.86 -12.01
CA GLU A 146 16.06 -16.52 -11.35
C GLU A 146 15.82 -15.01 -11.41
N ASN A 147 14.60 -14.64 -11.73
CA ASN A 147 14.15 -13.24 -11.79
C ASN A 147 13.02 -12.99 -10.80
N TRP A 148 12.66 -11.72 -10.63
CA TRP A 148 11.48 -11.31 -9.85
C TRP A 148 10.27 -11.15 -10.78
N GLY A 149 9.14 -11.76 -10.37
CA GLY A 149 7.86 -11.59 -11.05
C GLY A 149 7.80 -12.06 -12.53
N GLY A 150 8.75 -12.87 -12.99
CA GLY A 150 8.84 -13.28 -14.39
C GLY A 150 9.54 -12.27 -15.30
N HIS A 151 10.13 -11.20 -14.73
CA HIS A 151 10.79 -10.14 -15.47
C HIS A 151 12.31 -10.32 -15.45
N ASP A 152 12.91 -10.71 -16.56
CA ASP A 152 14.37 -10.93 -16.69
C ASP A 152 15.20 -9.66 -16.47
N LEU A 153 14.58 -8.46 -16.47
CA LEU A 153 15.21 -7.21 -16.11
C LEU A 153 15.52 -7.11 -14.60
N LEU A 154 14.79 -7.87 -13.76
CA LEU A 154 14.89 -7.87 -12.29
C LEU A 154 15.59 -9.15 -11.84
N VAL A 155 16.92 -9.13 -11.82
CA VAL A 155 17.77 -10.31 -11.57
C VAL A 155 17.88 -10.60 -10.08
N LYS A 156 17.36 -11.74 -9.62
CA LYS A 156 17.25 -12.08 -8.21
C LYS A 156 18.60 -12.32 -7.55
N LEU A 157 18.89 -11.56 -6.49
CA LEU A 157 20.07 -11.70 -5.65
C LEU A 157 20.02 -12.97 -4.78
N ASN A 158 21.16 -13.64 -4.66
CA ASN A 158 21.35 -14.73 -3.73
C ASN A 158 21.61 -14.19 -2.30
N GLN A 159 20.56 -13.95 -1.55
CA GLN A 159 20.61 -13.41 -0.20
C GLN A 159 21.21 -14.37 0.84
N LYS A 160 21.56 -15.60 0.45
CA LYS A 160 22.31 -16.56 1.28
C LYS A 160 23.81 -16.45 1.07
N ASN A 161 24.26 -15.73 0.02
CA ASN A 161 25.67 -15.50 -0.22
C ASN A 161 26.20 -14.43 0.77
N PRO A 162 27.25 -14.75 1.59
CA PRO A 162 27.79 -13.78 2.54
C PRO A 162 28.35 -12.50 1.90
N GLU A 163 28.87 -12.57 0.66
CA GLU A 163 29.35 -11.37 -0.04
C GLU A 163 28.19 -10.43 -0.41
N VAL A 164 27.05 -10.98 -0.83
CA VAL A 164 25.83 -10.20 -1.10
C VAL A 164 25.32 -9.56 0.19
N ILE A 165 25.24 -10.33 1.28
CA ILE A 165 24.82 -9.82 2.60
C ILE A 165 25.73 -8.66 3.02
N ASN A 166 27.05 -8.84 2.97
CA ASN A 166 28.01 -7.83 3.38
C ASN A 166 27.92 -6.58 2.48
N TYR A 167 27.78 -6.76 1.18
CA TYR A 167 27.63 -5.64 0.23
C TYR A 167 26.39 -4.78 0.56
N ILE A 168 25.23 -5.41 0.77
CA ILE A 168 24.01 -4.67 1.10
C ILE A 168 24.12 -4.02 2.50
N CYS A 169 24.73 -4.70 3.48
CA CYS A 169 25.00 -4.10 4.78
C CYS A 169 25.90 -2.85 4.66
N ASP A 170 26.90 -2.87 3.77
CA ASP A 170 27.76 -1.71 3.48
C ASP A 170 27.04 -0.61 2.71
N VAL A 171 26.03 -0.94 1.90
CA VAL A 171 25.13 0.04 1.28
C VAL A 171 24.34 0.79 2.36
N ILE A 172 23.79 0.09 3.34
CA ILE A 172 23.05 0.72 4.45
C ILE A 172 23.95 1.66 5.25
N ARG A 173 25.18 1.23 5.59
CA ARG A 173 26.16 2.09 6.28
C ARG A 173 26.47 3.33 5.46
N PHE A 174 26.71 3.15 4.14
CA PHE A 174 26.95 4.26 3.23
C PHE A 174 25.76 5.25 3.19
N TRP A 175 24.52 4.76 3.16
CA TRP A 175 23.35 5.63 3.13
C TRP A 175 23.20 6.47 4.41
N VAL A 176 23.53 5.89 5.56
CA VAL A 176 23.52 6.63 6.82
C VAL A 176 24.68 7.64 6.89
N ASP A 177 25.89 7.22 6.54
CA ASP A 177 27.08 8.08 6.59
C ASP A 177 27.00 9.25 5.60
N GLU A 178 26.48 9.01 4.40
CA GLU A 178 26.44 10.01 3.33
C GLU A 178 25.18 10.89 3.39
N PHE A 179 24.01 10.31 3.67
CA PHE A 179 22.72 10.99 3.57
C PHE A 179 22.01 11.21 4.92
N ASP A 180 22.51 10.64 6.01
CA ASP A 180 21.90 10.69 7.35
C ASP A 180 20.45 10.15 7.38
N VAL A 181 20.12 9.18 6.54
CA VAL A 181 18.78 8.58 6.44
C VAL A 181 18.34 7.95 7.77
N ASP A 182 17.03 7.96 8.07
CA ASP A 182 16.46 7.53 9.35
C ASP A 182 15.85 6.11 9.31
N GLY A 183 15.80 5.48 8.13
CA GLY A 183 15.25 4.14 7.97
C GLY A 183 15.15 3.71 6.51
N ILE A 184 14.62 2.51 6.31
CA ILE A 184 14.46 1.89 5.00
C ILE A 184 13.11 1.18 4.92
N ARG A 185 12.41 1.33 3.80
CA ARG A 185 11.38 0.41 3.34
C ARG A 185 12.04 -0.65 2.49
N LEU A 186 11.86 -1.91 2.81
CA LEU A 186 12.37 -3.03 2.02
C LEU A 186 11.34 -3.44 0.99
N ASP A 187 11.70 -3.29 -0.28
CA ASP A 187 10.94 -3.77 -1.43
C ASP A 187 10.79 -5.29 -1.39
N ALA A 188 9.61 -5.82 -1.77
CA ALA A 188 9.30 -7.24 -1.85
C ALA A 188 9.77 -8.03 -0.61
N ALA A 189 9.54 -7.48 0.60
CA ALA A 189 10.07 -8.08 1.84
C ALA A 189 9.48 -9.45 2.16
N ASP A 190 8.33 -9.79 1.61
CA ASP A 190 7.66 -11.08 1.76
C ASP A 190 8.46 -12.26 1.15
N VAL A 191 9.37 -11.98 0.21
CA VAL A 191 10.24 -12.98 -0.44
C VAL A 191 11.72 -12.87 -0.04
N LEU A 192 12.09 -11.95 0.86
CA LEU A 192 13.45 -11.86 1.37
C LEU A 192 13.78 -13.02 2.32
N ASP A 193 15.04 -13.47 2.27
CA ASP A 193 15.55 -14.49 3.21
C ASP A 193 15.56 -13.95 4.64
N PHE A 194 15.10 -14.75 5.62
CA PHE A 194 14.99 -14.31 7.02
C PHE A 194 16.35 -14.06 7.68
N ASP A 195 17.39 -14.83 7.34
CA ASP A 195 18.73 -14.60 7.90
C ASP A 195 19.37 -13.36 7.29
N PHE A 196 19.05 -13.05 6.04
CA PHE A 196 19.36 -11.77 5.42
C PHE A 196 18.68 -10.62 6.15
N MET A 197 17.35 -10.68 6.40
CA MET A 197 16.65 -9.65 7.19
C MET A 197 17.23 -9.46 8.59
N LYS A 198 17.62 -10.54 9.27
CA LYS A 198 18.33 -10.45 10.56
C LYS A 198 19.69 -9.75 10.45
N ALA A 199 20.40 -9.93 9.33
CA ALA A 199 21.64 -9.21 9.07
C ALA A 199 21.37 -7.70 8.90
N LEU A 200 20.34 -7.34 8.12
CA LEU A 200 19.91 -5.95 7.96
C LEU A 200 19.48 -5.32 9.30
N ARG A 201 18.76 -6.09 10.16
CA ARG A 201 18.37 -5.62 11.50
C ARG A 201 19.57 -5.34 12.38
N ARG A 202 20.62 -6.19 12.34
CA ARG A 202 21.85 -5.93 13.11
C ARG A 202 22.52 -4.64 12.66
N VAL A 203 22.62 -4.41 11.35
CA VAL A 203 23.20 -3.16 10.82
C VAL A 203 22.32 -1.96 11.18
N ALA A 204 21.01 -2.05 11.07
CA ALA A 204 20.09 -1.01 11.49
C ALA A 204 20.33 -0.58 12.96
N ASN A 205 20.51 -1.54 13.86
CA ASN A 205 20.81 -1.27 15.26
C ASN A 205 22.23 -0.69 15.50
N GLU A 206 23.17 -0.94 14.58
CA GLU A 206 24.55 -0.44 14.62
C GLU A 206 24.66 1.00 14.15
N VAL A 207 24.01 1.36 13.03
CA VAL A 207 24.28 2.61 12.29
C VAL A 207 23.63 3.84 12.90
N LYS A 208 22.43 3.71 13.48
CA LYS A 208 21.70 4.87 14.02
C LYS A 208 20.70 4.41 15.09
N GLN A 209 20.59 5.16 16.18
CA GLN A 209 19.54 4.91 17.17
C GLN A 209 18.16 5.04 16.51
N ASP A 210 17.26 4.10 16.79
CA ASP A 210 15.90 4.05 16.24
C ASP A 210 15.84 4.06 14.68
N PHE A 211 16.89 3.51 14.01
CA PHE A 211 16.84 3.31 12.56
C PHE A 211 15.74 2.32 12.22
N TRP A 212 14.78 2.77 11.42
CA TRP A 212 13.56 2.01 11.17
C TRP A 212 13.66 1.11 9.94
N LEU A 213 13.27 -0.15 10.09
CA LEU A 213 13.10 -1.08 8.98
C LEU A 213 11.61 -1.42 8.82
N MET A 214 11.03 -1.06 7.70
CA MET A 214 9.68 -1.39 7.30
C MET A 214 9.73 -2.25 6.04
N GLY A 215 9.00 -3.36 6.00
CA GLY A 215 8.96 -4.24 4.84
C GLY A 215 7.66 -4.17 4.08
N GLU A 216 7.74 -4.25 2.76
CA GLU A 216 6.56 -4.50 1.96
C GLU A 216 6.14 -5.96 2.07
N VAL A 217 4.99 -6.19 2.66
CA VAL A 217 4.35 -7.51 2.78
C VAL A 217 2.87 -7.37 2.44
N ILE A 218 2.45 -8.04 1.37
CA ILE A 218 1.08 -7.93 0.88
C ILE A 218 0.15 -8.86 1.66
N HIS A 219 0.57 -10.11 1.87
CA HIS A 219 -0.25 -11.16 2.46
C HIS A 219 0.50 -11.96 3.52
N GLY A 220 -0.25 -12.60 4.40
CA GLY A 220 0.27 -13.56 5.37
C GLY A 220 0.14 -13.10 6.82
N ASP A 221 0.81 -13.83 7.70
CA ASP A 221 0.91 -13.52 9.12
C ASP A 221 2.09 -12.56 9.34
N TYR A 222 1.79 -11.29 9.55
CA TYR A 222 2.77 -10.20 9.60
C TYR A 222 3.85 -10.37 10.69
N ILE A 223 3.56 -11.13 11.77
CA ILE A 223 4.54 -11.39 12.84
C ILE A 223 5.76 -12.18 12.34
N ARG A 224 5.64 -12.88 11.21
CA ARG A 224 6.79 -13.58 10.61
C ARG A 224 7.89 -12.62 10.18
N TRP A 225 7.51 -11.43 9.71
CA TRP A 225 8.44 -10.42 9.21
C TRP A 225 8.70 -9.30 10.21
N ALA A 226 7.65 -8.83 10.92
CA ALA A 226 7.78 -7.78 11.92
C ALA A 226 7.86 -8.40 13.31
N ASN A 227 9.08 -8.38 13.89
CA ASN A 227 9.37 -8.91 15.21
C ASN A 227 10.71 -8.36 15.72
N ALA A 228 11.15 -8.80 16.90
CA ALA A 228 12.38 -8.32 17.53
C ALA A 228 13.65 -8.56 16.71
N ASP A 229 13.68 -9.61 15.88
CA ASP A 229 14.89 -10.09 15.19
C ASP A 229 15.00 -9.59 13.74
N THR A 230 13.87 -9.22 13.12
CA THR A 230 13.79 -8.86 11.71
C THR A 230 13.34 -7.42 11.49
N LEU A 231 12.11 -7.16 11.06
CA LEU A 231 11.62 -5.82 10.74
C LEU A 231 10.90 -5.18 11.93
N HIS A 232 10.85 -3.85 11.97
CA HIS A 232 10.09 -3.11 12.98
C HIS A 232 8.61 -3.01 12.63
N SER A 233 8.29 -3.03 11.33
CA SER A 233 6.94 -2.87 10.79
C SER A 233 6.84 -3.50 9.40
N VAL A 234 5.60 -3.71 8.94
CA VAL A 234 5.29 -4.06 7.55
C VAL A 234 4.09 -3.26 7.05
N THR A 235 3.91 -3.21 5.73
CA THR A 235 2.78 -2.57 5.05
C THR A 235 1.45 -3.25 5.41
N ASN A 236 0.41 -2.43 5.66
CA ASN A 236 -0.91 -2.90 6.08
C ASN A 236 -1.90 -3.02 4.91
N TYR A 237 -1.62 -3.90 3.96
CA TYR A 237 -2.50 -4.15 2.82
C TYR A 237 -3.88 -4.70 3.23
N HIS A 238 -3.96 -5.41 4.36
CA HIS A 238 -5.26 -5.89 4.86
C HIS A 238 -6.17 -4.74 5.26
N LEU A 239 -5.65 -3.72 5.97
CA LEU A 239 -6.44 -2.55 6.33
C LEU A 239 -6.73 -1.67 5.12
N HIS A 240 -5.75 -1.47 4.21
CA HIS A 240 -5.95 -0.78 2.94
C HIS A 240 -7.18 -1.33 2.21
N LYS A 241 -7.23 -2.65 1.99
CA LYS A 241 -8.37 -3.31 1.32
C LYS A 241 -9.68 -3.10 2.09
N ALA A 242 -9.68 -3.30 3.41
CA ALA A 242 -10.88 -3.18 4.22
C ALA A 242 -11.45 -1.75 4.26
N LEU A 243 -10.58 -0.72 4.21
CA LEU A 243 -11.02 0.68 4.25
C LEU A 243 -11.87 1.04 3.04
N PHE A 244 -11.39 0.81 1.80
CA PHE A 244 -12.17 1.18 0.63
C PHE A 244 -13.33 0.22 0.38
N SER A 245 -13.16 -1.11 0.53
CA SER A 245 -14.26 -2.05 0.29
C SER A 245 -15.34 -1.94 1.37
N GLY A 246 -14.96 -1.85 2.65
CA GLY A 246 -15.92 -1.69 3.73
C GLY A 246 -16.72 -0.39 3.65
N TYR A 247 -16.11 0.69 3.12
CA TYR A 247 -16.84 1.91 2.81
C TYR A 247 -17.81 1.70 1.63
N ASN A 248 -17.32 1.22 0.49
CA ASN A 248 -18.11 1.06 -0.74
C ASN A 248 -19.30 0.11 -0.57
N ASP A 249 -19.10 -0.98 0.18
CA ASP A 249 -20.11 -2.00 0.43
C ASP A 249 -21.03 -1.66 1.62
N HIS A 250 -20.85 -0.48 2.22
CA HIS A 250 -21.51 -0.09 3.48
C HIS A 250 -21.40 -1.20 4.55
N ASN A 251 -20.19 -1.72 4.76
CA ASN A 251 -19.91 -2.85 5.63
C ASN A 251 -18.77 -2.58 6.60
N PHE A 252 -19.00 -1.77 7.62
CA PHE A 252 -18.00 -1.48 8.65
C PHE A 252 -17.62 -2.71 9.50
N PHE A 253 -18.38 -3.80 9.46
CA PHE A 253 -17.96 -5.07 10.08
C PHE A 253 -16.67 -5.60 9.46
N GLU A 254 -16.44 -5.42 8.15
CA GLU A 254 -15.20 -5.81 7.50
C GLU A 254 -14.00 -5.07 8.08
N ILE A 255 -14.12 -3.75 8.29
CA ILE A 255 -13.05 -2.93 8.87
C ILE A 255 -12.79 -3.35 10.32
N ALA A 256 -13.84 -3.42 11.14
CA ALA A 256 -13.73 -3.77 12.56
C ALA A 256 -13.13 -5.17 12.76
N HIS A 257 -13.58 -6.16 11.97
CA HIS A 257 -13.02 -7.51 11.99
C HIS A 257 -11.54 -7.54 11.58
N THR A 258 -11.17 -6.77 10.54
CA THR A 258 -9.78 -6.64 10.11
C THR A 258 -8.91 -6.02 11.20
N VAL A 259 -9.36 -4.92 11.82
CA VAL A 259 -8.65 -4.26 12.93
C VAL A 259 -8.46 -5.21 14.10
N LYS A 260 -9.51 -5.93 14.50
CA LYS A 260 -9.42 -6.92 15.59
C LYS A 260 -8.40 -8.00 15.28
N ARG A 261 -8.47 -8.61 14.11
CA ARG A 261 -7.52 -9.64 13.67
C ARG A 261 -6.09 -9.13 13.65
N LEU A 262 -5.84 -7.92 13.16
CA LEU A 262 -4.52 -7.30 13.15
C LEU A 262 -4.01 -6.99 14.56
N ASN A 263 -4.85 -6.49 15.45
CA ASN A 263 -4.48 -6.26 16.85
C ASN A 263 -4.14 -7.58 17.57
N ASP A 264 -4.92 -8.63 17.36
CA ASP A 264 -4.63 -9.96 17.92
C ASP A 264 -3.30 -10.52 17.37
N MET A 265 -3.04 -10.35 16.08
CA MET A 265 -1.79 -10.76 15.42
C MET A 265 -0.58 -9.98 15.92
N CYS A 266 -0.67 -8.65 16.01
CA CYS A 266 0.45 -7.80 16.40
C CYS A 266 0.71 -7.84 17.92
N GLY A 267 -0.28 -8.21 18.74
CA GLY A 267 -0.17 -8.34 20.20
C GLY A 267 0.35 -7.09 20.92
N GLY A 268 0.22 -5.90 20.31
CA GLY A 268 0.81 -4.66 20.81
C GLY A 268 2.34 -4.55 20.67
N VAL A 269 2.99 -5.52 20.03
CA VAL A 269 4.46 -5.60 19.92
C VAL A 269 5.02 -4.66 18.87
N PHE A 270 4.28 -4.45 17.76
CA PHE A 270 4.67 -3.55 16.68
C PHE A 270 3.45 -2.90 16.05
N LYS A 271 3.69 -1.80 15.33
CA LYS A 271 2.66 -1.05 14.60
C LYS A 271 2.85 -1.24 13.10
N LEU A 272 1.74 -1.39 12.39
CA LEU A 272 1.74 -1.55 10.94
C LEU A 272 1.75 -0.20 10.24
N TYR A 273 2.48 -0.11 9.11
CA TYR A 273 2.47 1.04 8.21
C TYR A 273 1.18 1.01 7.39
N SER A 274 0.25 1.91 7.70
CA SER A 274 -1.11 1.93 7.16
C SER A 274 -1.29 3.05 6.13
N PHE A 275 -2.00 2.77 5.05
CA PHE A 275 -2.23 3.67 3.93
C PHE A 275 -3.59 3.41 3.28
N VAL A 276 -4.09 4.36 2.51
CA VAL A 276 -5.30 4.21 1.68
C VAL A 276 -4.95 3.99 0.21
N ASP A 277 -3.80 4.48 -0.23
CA ASP A 277 -3.22 4.24 -1.54
C ASP A 277 -1.68 4.37 -1.49
N ASN A 278 -1.00 3.94 -2.56
CA ASN A 278 0.42 4.07 -2.75
C ASN A 278 0.78 4.05 -4.25
N HIS A 279 2.07 3.95 -4.58
CA HIS A 279 2.55 3.97 -5.96
C HIS A 279 2.25 2.70 -6.79
N ASP A 280 1.73 1.63 -6.15
CA ASP A 280 1.45 0.33 -6.79
C ASP A 280 -0.04 -0.04 -6.79
N VAL A 281 -0.88 0.72 -6.10
CA VAL A 281 -2.34 0.52 -6.11
C VAL A 281 -3.04 1.77 -6.60
N GLU A 282 -4.23 1.58 -7.15
CA GLU A 282 -5.05 2.70 -7.63
C GLU A 282 -5.30 3.72 -6.53
N ARG A 283 -5.35 5.00 -6.92
CA ARG A 283 -5.63 6.12 -6.03
C ARG A 283 -6.93 5.92 -5.26
N ILE A 284 -6.96 6.35 -4.00
CA ILE A 284 -8.14 6.16 -3.15
C ILE A 284 -9.39 6.79 -3.76
N MET A 285 -9.28 7.97 -4.35
CA MET A 285 -10.40 8.66 -5.01
C MET A 285 -10.97 7.84 -6.17
N SER A 286 -10.14 7.12 -6.91
CA SER A 286 -10.59 6.21 -7.97
C SER A 286 -11.18 4.89 -7.46
N LYS A 287 -10.88 4.50 -6.22
CA LYS A 287 -11.42 3.27 -5.60
C LYS A 287 -12.73 3.48 -4.87
N LEU A 288 -12.96 4.68 -4.35
CA LEU A 288 -14.20 5.02 -3.66
C LEU A 288 -15.37 5.08 -4.63
N SER A 289 -16.52 4.56 -4.23
CA SER A 289 -17.77 4.61 -4.99
C SER A 289 -18.33 6.03 -5.14
N THR A 290 -17.89 6.94 -4.27
CA THR A 290 -18.22 8.36 -4.28
C THR A 290 -17.13 9.15 -3.56
N PRO A 291 -16.81 10.38 -4.01
CA PRO A 291 -15.85 11.28 -3.34
C PRO A 291 -16.19 11.57 -1.86
N LYS A 292 -17.47 11.47 -1.48
CA LYS A 292 -17.93 11.60 -0.08
C LYS A 292 -17.22 10.63 0.88
N GLY A 293 -16.68 9.52 0.37
CA GLY A 293 -15.91 8.54 1.14
C GLY A 293 -14.55 9.03 1.63
N PHE A 294 -14.04 10.13 1.10
CA PHE A 294 -12.74 10.67 1.48
C PHE A 294 -12.63 10.90 2.99
N ALA A 295 -13.60 11.61 3.58
CA ALA A 295 -13.57 11.92 5.01
C ALA A 295 -13.67 10.68 5.91
N PRO A 296 -14.66 9.78 5.78
CA PRO A 296 -14.74 8.55 6.58
C PRO A 296 -13.47 7.70 6.52
N VAL A 297 -12.91 7.50 5.32
CA VAL A 297 -11.75 6.64 5.12
C VAL A 297 -10.49 7.23 5.74
N HIS A 298 -10.26 8.54 5.63
CA HIS A 298 -9.11 9.19 6.25
C HIS A 298 -9.26 9.38 7.76
N ILE A 299 -10.48 9.61 8.30
CA ILE A 299 -10.71 9.56 9.75
C ILE A 299 -10.24 8.19 10.28
N LEU A 300 -10.65 7.10 9.64
CA LEU A 300 -10.26 5.75 10.05
C LEU A 300 -8.75 5.54 9.91
N LEU A 301 -8.12 5.96 8.81
CA LEU A 301 -6.66 5.87 8.61
C LEU A 301 -5.89 6.54 9.76
N TYR A 302 -6.30 7.74 10.15
CA TYR A 302 -5.58 8.54 11.15
C TYR A 302 -5.88 8.16 12.61
N THR A 303 -6.96 7.41 12.86
CA THR A 303 -7.41 7.12 14.23
C THR A 303 -7.34 5.64 14.62
N LEU A 304 -7.39 4.71 13.67
CA LEU A 304 -7.18 3.29 13.94
C LEU A 304 -5.73 2.98 14.35
N PRO A 305 -5.47 1.83 15.00
CA PRO A 305 -4.10 1.41 15.33
C PRO A 305 -3.22 1.29 14.08
N GLY A 306 -2.04 1.89 14.12
CA GLY A 306 -1.08 1.87 13.02
C GLY A 306 -0.32 3.20 12.88
N ILE A 307 0.58 3.23 11.91
CA ILE A 307 1.36 4.41 11.50
C ILE A 307 0.77 4.89 10.17
N PRO A 308 0.05 6.01 10.13
CA PRO A 308 -0.61 6.47 8.92
C PRO A 308 0.39 7.03 7.91
N SER A 309 0.11 6.77 6.64
CA SER A 309 0.85 7.31 5.50
C SER A 309 -0.11 7.85 4.45
N LEU A 310 0.24 9.00 3.94
CA LEU A 310 -0.43 9.70 2.84
C LEU A 310 0.45 9.64 1.60
N TYR A 311 -0.08 9.18 0.49
CA TYR A 311 0.65 9.16 -0.78
C TYR A 311 0.53 10.53 -1.48
N TYR A 312 1.64 11.04 -2.03
CA TYR A 312 1.69 12.39 -2.62
C TYR A 312 0.54 12.63 -3.62
N GLY A 313 -0.13 13.74 -3.48
CA GLY A 313 -1.28 14.12 -4.31
C GLY A 313 -2.63 13.61 -3.81
N SER A 314 -2.67 12.61 -2.90
CA SER A 314 -3.95 12.12 -2.36
C SER A 314 -4.63 13.15 -1.46
N GLU A 315 -3.86 14.06 -0.87
CA GLU A 315 -4.39 15.22 -0.12
C GLU A 315 -5.14 16.23 -0.99
N PHE A 316 -4.96 16.17 -2.30
CA PHE A 316 -5.70 17.00 -3.24
C PHE A 316 -6.91 16.29 -3.87
N GLY A 317 -7.10 15.01 -3.57
CA GLY A 317 -8.14 14.19 -4.18
C GLY A 317 -7.79 13.71 -5.59
N ILE A 318 -6.50 13.59 -5.95
CA ILE A 318 -6.08 13.15 -7.29
C ILE A 318 -6.57 11.73 -7.56
N GLU A 319 -7.19 11.54 -8.71
CA GLU A 319 -7.57 10.24 -9.24
C GLU A 319 -6.40 9.56 -9.98
N GLY A 320 -6.48 8.24 -10.12
CA GLY A 320 -5.56 7.43 -10.92
C GLY A 320 -5.93 5.95 -10.88
N ARG A 321 -6.15 5.37 -12.04
CA ARG A 321 -6.38 3.93 -12.25
C ARG A 321 -5.22 3.34 -13.03
N LYS A 322 -4.94 2.06 -12.80
CA LYS A 322 -3.92 1.35 -13.60
C LYS A 322 -4.31 1.33 -15.06
N ALA A 323 -3.37 1.70 -15.92
CA ALA A 323 -3.50 1.55 -17.37
C ALA A 323 -3.22 0.09 -17.81
N HIS A 324 -3.26 -0.15 -19.10
CA HIS A 324 -2.85 -1.43 -19.70
C HIS A 324 -1.45 -1.32 -20.31
N GLY A 325 -0.71 -2.44 -20.35
CA GLY A 325 0.60 -2.53 -21.00
C GLY A 325 1.78 -2.31 -20.05
N GLU A 326 2.94 -1.97 -20.64
CA GLU A 326 4.22 -1.90 -19.90
C GLU A 326 4.31 -0.78 -18.85
N ASP A 327 3.48 0.24 -18.96
CA ASP A 327 3.48 1.41 -18.08
C ASP A 327 2.17 1.55 -17.31
N ALA A 328 1.63 0.42 -16.89
CA ALA A 328 0.34 0.34 -16.23
C ALA A 328 0.21 1.25 -14.99
N ASP A 329 1.32 1.51 -14.30
CA ASP A 329 1.35 2.30 -13.07
C ASP A 329 1.58 3.81 -13.30
N ALA A 330 1.84 4.26 -14.54
CA ALA A 330 2.11 5.67 -14.82
C ALA A 330 1.01 6.63 -14.33
N PRO A 331 -0.31 6.32 -14.48
CA PRO A 331 -1.36 7.20 -13.96
C PRO A 331 -1.39 7.30 -12.43
N LEU A 332 -0.74 6.35 -11.73
CA LEU A 332 -0.64 6.38 -10.26
C LEU A 332 0.49 7.31 -9.79
N ARG A 333 1.39 7.71 -10.70
CA ARG A 333 2.68 8.37 -10.42
C ARG A 333 2.82 9.71 -11.18
N PRO A 334 1.81 10.62 -11.12
CA PRO A 334 1.83 11.86 -11.91
C PRO A 334 2.93 12.82 -11.47
N GLU A 335 3.36 13.69 -12.40
CA GLU A 335 4.17 14.86 -12.06
C GLU A 335 3.30 15.89 -11.32
N LEU A 336 3.83 16.44 -10.22
CA LEU A 336 3.22 17.55 -9.51
C LEU A 336 4.17 18.76 -9.53
N ASP A 337 3.81 19.75 -10.34
CA ASP A 337 4.53 21.03 -10.40
C ASP A 337 4.09 21.92 -9.23
N TYR A 338 5.04 22.25 -8.34
CA TYR A 338 4.76 23.01 -7.12
C TYR A 338 3.99 24.30 -7.40
N GLU A 339 4.40 25.07 -8.40
CA GLU A 339 3.80 26.37 -8.73
C GLU A 339 2.30 26.23 -9.12
N LYS A 340 1.95 25.12 -9.78
CA LYS A 340 0.55 24.87 -10.18
C LYS A 340 -0.33 24.45 -9.01
N TRP A 341 0.25 23.90 -7.95
CA TRP A 341 -0.49 23.37 -6.80
C TRP A 341 -0.53 24.30 -5.59
N THR A 342 0.20 25.44 -5.62
CA THR A 342 0.25 26.38 -4.48
C THR A 342 -1.13 26.87 -4.05
N GLN A 343 -2.01 27.21 -4.99
CA GLN A 343 -3.37 27.65 -4.67
C GLN A 343 -4.19 26.52 -4.01
N ALA A 344 -4.07 25.29 -4.51
CA ALA A 344 -4.74 24.15 -3.92
C ALA A 344 -4.24 23.79 -2.52
N MET A 345 -2.95 24.05 -2.22
CA MET A 345 -2.41 23.87 -0.87
C MET A 345 -3.10 24.77 0.17
N GLU A 346 -3.60 25.92 -0.24
CA GLU A 346 -4.27 26.88 0.63
C GLU A 346 -5.79 26.70 0.66
N ASP A 347 -6.42 26.44 -0.48
CA ASP A 347 -7.86 26.53 -0.64
C ASP A 347 -8.57 25.17 -0.68
N ASN A 348 -7.88 24.08 -1.08
CA ASN A 348 -8.50 22.77 -1.24
C ASN A 348 -9.01 22.20 0.10
N THR A 349 -10.26 21.81 0.13
CA THR A 349 -10.95 21.31 1.34
C THR A 349 -10.35 19.99 1.84
N TYR A 350 -9.89 19.11 0.95
CA TYR A 350 -9.22 17.86 1.34
C TYR A 350 -7.89 18.15 2.05
N VAL A 351 -7.10 19.11 1.54
CA VAL A 351 -5.84 19.55 2.19
C VAL A 351 -6.10 20.06 3.60
N LYS A 352 -7.10 20.95 3.76
CA LYS A 352 -7.49 21.48 5.07
C LYS A 352 -7.92 20.37 6.02
N PHE A 353 -8.72 19.42 5.52
CA PHE A 353 -9.19 18.28 6.30
C PHE A 353 -8.03 17.38 6.77
N ILE A 354 -7.10 17.04 5.89
CA ILE A 354 -5.89 16.26 6.24
C ILE A 354 -5.02 17.02 7.25
N SER A 355 -4.88 18.34 7.10
CA SER A 355 -4.12 19.17 8.04
C SER A 355 -4.67 19.09 9.47
N VAL A 356 -5.99 19.09 9.63
CA VAL A 356 -6.66 18.93 10.94
C VAL A 356 -6.36 17.55 11.52
N LEU A 357 -6.46 16.48 10.73
CA LEU A 357 -6.17 15.11 11.17
C LEU A 357 -4.69 14.94 11.58
N GLY A 358 -3.77 15.51 10.78
CA GLY A 358 -2.34 15.48 11.06
C GLY A 358 -1.98 16.23 12.36
N ALA A 359 -2.45 17.46 12.52
CA ALA A 359 -2.24 18.26 13.72
C ALA A 359 -2.80 17.60 14.99
N MET A 360 -4.01 17.04 14.89
CA MET A 360 -4.61 16.25 15.98
C MET A 360 -3.74 15.06 16.38
N ARG A 361 -3.21 14.31 15.40
CA ARG A 361 -2.45 13.10 15.70
C ARG A 361 -1.19 13.38 16.50
N HIS A 362 -0.53 14.52 16.28
CA HIS A 362 0.65 14.93 17.06
C HIS A 362 0.33 15.30 18.49
N GLN A 363 -0.85 15.87 18.73
CA GLN A 363 -1.25 16.30 20.09
C GLN A 363 -1.84 15.15 20.90
N VAL A 364 -2.44 14.15 20.25
CA VAL A 364 -3.24 13.12 20.91
C VAL A 364 -2.49 11.78 20.95
N LYS A 365 -1.63 11.62 21.95
CA LYS A 365 -0.81 10.39 22.14
C LYS A 365 -1.63 9.09 22.21
N ALA A 366 -2.89 9.17 22.64
CA ALA A 366 -3.78 8.02 22.64
C ALA A 366 -3.99 7.41 21.24
N LEU A 367 -3.85 8.18 20.16
CA LEU A 367 -3.92 7.66 18.79
C LEU A 367 -2.66 6.86 18.38
N SER A 368 -1.51 7.19 18.95
CA SER A 368 -0.26 6.49 18.72
C SER A 368 -0.05 5.28 19.63
N TYR A 369 -0.40 5.39 20.92
CA TYR A 369 -0.07 4.40 21.95
C TYR A 369 -1.28 3.74 22.61
N GLY A 370 -2.50 4.28 22.39
CA GLY A 370 -3.68 3.88 23.12
C GLY A 370 -4.21 2.50 22.72
N ASP A 371 -4.82 1.84 23.70
CA ASP A 371 -5.61 0.64 23.49
C ASP A 371 -6.81 0.94 22.58
N TYR A 372 -7.10 0.02 21.67
CA TYR A 372 -8.28 0.10 20.83
C TYR A 372 -9.44 -0.67 21.46
N ARG A 373 -10.63 -0.04 21.49
CA ARG A 373 -11.85 -0.69 21.96
C ARG A 373 -13.04 -0.31 21.06
N GLU A 374 -13.62 -1.31 20.41
CA GLU A 374 -14.91 -1.18 19.73
C GLU A 374 -16.01 -0.87 20.75
N GLN A 375 -16.91 0.08 20.44
CA GLN A 375 -18.01 0.49 21.30
C GLN A 375 -19.38 0.24 20.67
N ASN A 376 -19.58 0.68 19.43
CA ASN A 376 -20.81 0.46 18.69
C ASN A 376 -20.48 0.22 17.21
N LEU A 377 -21.11 -0.81 16.64
CA LEU A 377 -20.85 -1.22 15.27
C LEU A 377 -22.14 -1.66 14.60
N THR A 378 -22.41 -1.08 13.44
CA THR A 378 -23.44 -1.50 12.49
C THR A 378 -22.81 -1.61 11.10
N ASN A 379 -23.58 -1.92 10.08
CA ASN A 379 -23.07 -1.89 8.70
C ASN A 379 -22.55 -0.49 8.33
N ARG A 380 -23.21 0.59 8.80
CA ARG A 380 -22.95 1.96 8.36
C ARG A 380 -22.38 2.88 9.44
N GLN A 381 -22.46 2.51 10.71
CA GLN A 381 -21.96 3.31 11.83
C GLN A 381 -20.89 2.55 12.60
N TYR A 382 -19.81 3.25 12.92
CA TYR A 382 -18.69 2.69 13.66
C TYR A 382 -18.22 3.66 14.75
N THR A 383 -18.35 3.24 16.01
CA THR A 383 -17.83 3.96 17.16
C THR A 383 -16.78 3.11 17.87
N PHE A 384 -15.62 3.68 18.12
CA PHE A 384 -14.55 3.05 18.90
C PHE A 384 -13.80 4.08 19.75
N SER A 385 -13.02 3.61 20.69
CA SER A 385 -12.17 4.48 21.52
C SER A 385 -10.70 4.05 21.47
N ARG A 386 -9.84 5.03 21.73
CA ARG A 386 -8.40 4.88 21.96
C ARG A 386 -8.06 5.47 23.31
N SER A 387 -7.42 4.69 24.21
CA SER A 387 -7.13 5.15 25.57
C SER A 387 -5.66 4.97 25.93
N TYR A 388 -5.03 6.03 26.43
CA TYR A 388 -3.62 6.03 26.85
C TYR A 388 -3.42 7.03 27.99
N GLU A 389 -2.76 6.62 29.09
CA GLU A 389 -2.39 7.47 30.24
C GLU A 389 -3.54 8.38 30.73
N GLY A 390 -4.75 7.81 30.85
CA GLY A 390 -5.92 8.52 31.33
C GLY A 390 -6.65 9.39 30.28
N THR A 391 -6.09 9.53 29.09
CA THR A 391 -6.74 10.19 27.94
C THR A 391 -7.52 9.16 27.14
N THR A 392 -8.83 9.39 26.97
CA THR A 392 -9.69 8.58 26.09
C THR A 392 -10.24 9.43 24.97
N VAL A 393 -10.00 8.99 23.74
CA VAL A 393 -10.55 9.58 22.51
C VAL A 393 -11.67 8.68 22.01
N VAL A 394 -12.78 9.25 21.57
CA VAL A 394 -13.90 8.50 20.96
C VAL A 394 -14.06 8.95 19.52
N VAL A 395 -14.03 7.98 18.61
CA VAL A 395 -14.19 8.20 17.17
C VAL A 395 -15.54 7.65 16.73
N MET A 396 -16.29 8.45 16.01
CA MET A 396 -17.60 8.11 15.44
C MET A 396 -17.54 8.32 13.93
N VAL A 397 -17.86 7.31 13.14
CA VAL A 397 -17.87 7.40 11.67
C VAL A 397 -19.20 6.89 11.14
N ASN A 398 -19.83 7.67 10.29
CA ASN A 398 -21.11 7.38 9.65
C ASN A 398 -20.95 7.25 8.13
N ASN A 399 -21.25 6.08 7.60
CA ASN A 399 -21.25 5.75 6.18
C ASN A 399 -22.70 5.62 5.64
N ASP A 400 -23.62 6.38 6.16
CA ASP A 400 -24.95 6.57 5.58
C ASP A 400 -25.01 7.92 4.89
N ASP A 401 -25.89 8.10 3.92
CA ASP A 401 -26.10 9.39 3.27
C ASP A 401 -26.79 10.42 4.19
N ASN A 402 -27.47 9.93 5.21
CA ASN A 402 -28.19 10.76 6.16
C ASN A 402 -27.46 10.88 7.49
N ALA A 403 -27.62 12.03 8.14
CA ALA A 403 -27.18 12.21 9.51
C ALA A 403 -27.90 11.24 10.47
N CYS A 404 -27.19 10.78 11.49
CA CYS A 404 -27.75 9.91 12.52
C CYS A 404 -27.18 10.22 13.90
N THR A 405 -27.95 9.89 14.93
CA THR A 405 -27.47 9.97 16.32
C THR A 405 -26.62 8.74 16.62
N MET A 406 -25.34 8.95 16.94
CA MET A 406 -24.42 7.92 17.37
C MET A 406 -24.13 8.00 18.87
N HIS A 407 -23.77 6.87 19.47
CA HIS A 407 -23.51 6.76 20.90
C HIS A 407 -22.06 6.36 21.16
N GLY A 408 -21.48 6.94 22.23
CA GLY A 408 -20.11 6.64 22.65
C GLY A 408 -19.97 6.65 24.17
N GLY A 409 -18.93 5.99 24.66
CA GLY A 409 -18.54 5.93 26.05
C GLY A 409 -17.14 6.52 26.27
N ALA A 410 -17.03 7.42 27.27
CA ALA A 410 -15.78 8.01 27.72
C ALA A 410 -15.85 8.36 29.19
N PRO A 411 -14.73 8.58 29.90
CA PRO A 411 -14.74 9.15 31.24
C PRO A 411 -15.49 10.48 31.31
N ASP A 412 -16.08 10.78 32.47
CA ASP A 412 -16.79 12.04 32.70
C ASP A 412 -15.84 13.23 32.49
N GLY A 413 -16.31 14.27 31.80
CA GLY A 413 -15.51 15.44 31.47
C GLY A 413 -16.01 16.20 30.23
N THR A 414 -15.31 17.26 29.89
CA THR A 414 -15.58 18.06 28.70
C THR A 414 -14.73 17.56 27.52
N TYR A 415 -15.40 17.34 26.40
CA TYR A 415 -14.78 16.86 25.14
C TYR A 415 -15.06 17.86 24.02
N LYS A 416 -14.08 18.04 23.17
CA LYS A 416 -14.19 18.84 21.95
C LYS A 416 -14.15 17.94 20.73
N GLY A 417 -15.08 18.13 19.81
CA GLY A 417 -15.05 17.53 18.49
C GLY A 417 -13.97 18.20 17.64
N VAL A 418 -13.03 17.41 17.13
CA VAL A 418 -11.87 17.91 16.37
C VAL A 418 -12.33 18.52 15.05
N LEU A 419 -13.30 17.90 14.38
CA LEU A 419 -13.75 18.30 13.06
C LEU A 419 -14.83 19.41 13.11
N SER A 420 -15.72 19.37 14.08
CA SER A 420 -16.82 20.34 14.20
C SER A 420 -16.57 21.49 15.17
N GLY A 421 -15.54 21.39 16.01
CA GLY A 421 -15.33 22.34 17.11
C GLY A 421 -16.37 22.28 18.22
N ARG A 422 -17.43 21.46 18.11
CA ARG A 422 -18.51 21.31 19.12
C ARG A 422 -17.93 20.84 20.43
N ILE A 423 -18.54 21.32 21.53
CA ILE A 423 -18.18 20.91 22.89
C ILE A 423 -19.34 20.10 23.47
N ILE A 424 -19.00 18.97 24.09
CA ILE A 424 -19.95 18.11 24.80
C ILE A 424 -19.46 17.86 26.23
N THR A 425 -20.39 17.58 27.13
CA THR A 425 -20.08 17.12 28.49
C THR A 425 -20.51 15.67 28.62
N VAL A 426 -19.55 14.79 28.93
CA VAL A 426 -19.82 13.38 29.27
C VAL A 426 -20.14 13.31 30.76
N SER A 427 -21.22 12.63 31.11
CA SER A 427 -21.65 12.39 32.48
C SER A 427 -22.20 10.97 32.61
N GLY A 428 -21.75 10.24 33.61
CA GLY A 428 -22.12 8.84 33.80
C GLY A 428 -21.52 7.90 32.78
N GLY A 429 -20.40 8.29 32.16
CA GLY A 429 -19.60 7.44 31.25
C GLY A 429 -20.13 7.33 29.83
N GLY A 430 -21.20 8.02 29.45
CA GLY A 430 -21.79 7.92 28.10
C GLY A 430 -22.24 9.26 27.54
N PHE A 431 -22.30 9.35 26.20
CA PHE A 431 -22.84 10.50 25.49
C PHE A 431 -23.39 10.10 24.12
N SER A 432 -24.13 11.03 23.53
CA SER A 432 -24.67 10.89 22.17
C SER A 432 -24.34 12.13 21.36
N SER A 433 -24.09 11.97 20.05
CA SER A 433 -23.88 13.07 19.13
C SER A 433 -24.53 12.78 17.79
N GLU A 434 -25.06 13.81 17.15
CA GLU A 434 -25.45 13.74 15.75
C GLU A 434 -24.20 13.81 14.86
N ILE A 435 -24.07 12.84 13.94
CA ILE A 435 -22.98 12.75 12.98
C ILE A 435 -23.58 12.83 11.58
N GLY A 436 -23.07 13.72 10.75
CA GLY A 436 -23.50 13.92 9.37
C GLY A 436 -23.38 12.67 8.52
N GLY A 437 -24.07 12.64 7.38
CA GLY A 437 -23.92 11.57 6.39
C GLY A 437 -22.53 11.58 5.75
N ASN A 438 -21.98 10.40 5.47
CA ASN A 438 -20.62 10.22 4.92
C ASN A 438 -19.57 11.07 5.64
N SER A 439 -19.58 11.06 6.96
CA SER A 439 -18.78 11.92 7.81
C SER A 439 -18.36 11.20 9.10
N GLY A 440 -17.72 11.92 9.99
CA GLY A 440 -17.37 11.43 11.32
C GLY A 440 -17.02 12.55 12.27
N GLU A 441 -16.70 12.17 13.51
CA GLU A 441 -16.21 13.10 14.54
C GLU A 441 -15.22 12.39 15.45
N ILE A 442 -14.26 13.14 15.96
CA ILE A 442 -13.23 12.66 16.87
C ILE A 442 -13.34 13.48 18.15
N TRP A 443 -13.87 12.87 19.20
CA TRP A 443 -14.07 13.49 20.50
C TRP A 443 -12.83 13.33 21.36
N VAL A 444 -12.16 14.43 21.65
CA VAL A 444 -10.93 14.48 22.45
C VAL A 444 -11.19 15.29 23.73
N PRO A 445 -10.67 14.87 24.90
CA PRO A 445 -10.76 15.70 26.09
C PRO A 445 -10.22 17.10 25.81
N GLU A 446 -11.00 18.14 26.12
CA GLU A 446 -10.73 19.54 25.74
C GLU A 446 -9.32 20.00 26.16
N HIS A 447 -8.88 19.56 27.35
CA HIS A 447 -7.58 19.94 27.91
C HIS A 447 -6.36 19.34 27.17
N VAL A 448 -6.58 18.36 26.28
CA VAL A 448 -5.49 17.71 25.49
C VAL A 448 -5.16 18.51 24.24
N LEU A 449 -6.14 19.24 23.69
CA LEU A 449 -5.96 19.99 22.45
C LEU A 449 -5.46 21.41 22.73
N ASN A 450 -4.31 21.76 22.15
CA ASN A 450 -3.87 23.13 22.07
C ASN A 450 -4.48 23.80 20.82
N ASN A 451 -5.51 24.60 21.03
CA ASN A 451 -6.22 25.26 19.93
C ASN A 451 -5.33 26.20 19.09
N ALA A 452 -4.22 26.71 19.65
CA ALA A 452 -3.29 27.57 18.90
C ALA A 452 -2.49 26.82 17.84
N ASP A 453 -2.33 25.50 18.03
CA ASP A 453 -1.58 24.62 17.11
C ASP A 453 -2.51 23.78 16.20
N MET A 454 -3.82 24.00 16.30
CA MET A 454 -4.80 23.39 15.40
C MET A 454 -5.11 24.32 14.23
N PRO A 455 -5.15 23.83 12.98
CA PRO A 455 -5.70 24.58 11.87
C PRO A 455 -7.12 25.07 12.16
N GLU A 456 -7.55 26.12 11.48
CA GLU A 456 -8.95 26.59 11.61
C GLU A 456 -9.90 25.43 11.37
N VAL A 457 -10.80 25.22 12.33
CA VAL A 457 -11.84 24.18 12.21
C VAL A 457 -12.72 24.56 11.03
N LEU A 458 -12.83 23.66 10.10
CA LEU A 458 -13.74 23.82 8.97
C LEU A 458 -15.17 23.70 9.51
N GLU A 459 -15.81 24.85 9.84
CA GLU A 459 -17.24 24.87 10.14
C GLU A 459 -17.97 24.23 8.95
N ASN A 460 -18.46 23.00 9.15
CA ASN A 460 -19.20 22.21 8.17
C ASN A 460 -18.41 21.74 6.93
N VAL A 461 -17.38 20.90 7.08
CA VAL A 461 -16.97 20.01 5.97
C VAL A 461 -18.09 18.98 5.79
N SER A 462 -19.17 19.39 5.12
CA SER A 462 -20.18 18.46 4.66
C SER A 462 -19.60 17.66 3.49
N ALA A 463 -20.01 16.40 3.36
CA ALA A 463 -19.68 15.59 2.19
C ALA A 463 -20.07 16.29 0.86
N GLU A 464 -20.97 17.27 0.91
CA GLU A 464 -21.40 18.08 -0.23
C GLU A 464 -20.35 19.12 -0.64
N GLN A 465 -19.66 19.77 0.31
CA GLN A 465 -18.57 20.71 0.01
C GLN A 465 -17.34 20.03 -0.57
N LEU A 466 -17.03 18.80 -0.11
CA LEU A 466 -15.95 18.00 -0.69
C LEU A 466 -16.20 17.67 -2.18
N VAL A 467 -17.47 17.53 -2.60
CA VAL A 467 -17.85 17.26 -4.00
C VAL A 467 -17.85 18.53 -4.86
N GLU A 468 -18.21 19.69 -4.30
CA GLU A 468 -18.22 20.96 -5.05
C GLU A 468 -16.80 21.41 -5.43
N ASP A 469 -15.81 21.14 -4.60
CA ASP A 469 -14.40 21.47 -4.84
C ASP A 469 -13.76 20.56 -5.92
N GLU A 470 -14.23 19.32 -6.09
CA GLU A 470 -13.80 18.41 -7.17
C GLU A 470 -14.13 18.97 -8.55
N ILE A 471 -15.33 19.55 -8.72
CA ILE A 471 -15.76 20.19 -9.98
C ILE A 471 -14.87 21.40 -10.34
N LEU A 472 -14.24 22.03 -9.35
CA LEU A 472 -13.33 23.15 -9.54
C LEU A 472 -11.89 22.68 -9.83
N ALA A 473 -11.45 21.58 -9.25
CA ALA A 473 -10.12 21.00 -9.48
C ALA A 473 -9.99 20.43 -10.91
N ASP A 474 -11.01 19.74 -11.42
CA ASP A 474 -11.02 19.18 -12.78
C ASP A 474 -10.94 20.29 -13.86
N LYS A 475 -11.49 21.48 -13.59
CA LYS A 475 -11.41 22.64 -14.48
C LYS A 475 -10.05 23.34 -14.49
N SER A 476 -9.20 23.13 -13.50
CA SER A 476 -7.87 23.76 -13.41
C SER A 476 -6.77 22.95 -14.11
N VAL A 477 -7.02 21.69 -14.45
CA VAL A 477 -6.07 20.76 -15.13
C VAL A 477 -6.36 20.66 -16.64
N ALA A 478 -7.44 21.28 -17.15
CA ALA A 478 -7.74 21.27 -18.58
C ALA A 478 -6.67 22.03 -19.38
N ASP A 479 -5.97 21.32 -20.24
CA ASP A 479 -5.00 21.85 -21.21
C ASP A 479 -5.68 22.92 -22.10
N PRO A 480 -5.18 24.17 -22.16
CA PRO A 480 -5.80 25.23 -22.95
C PRO A 480 -5.64 25.07 -24.47
N THR A 481 -5.13 23.94 -24.97
CA THR A 481 -4.91 23.69 -26.41
C THR A 481 -5.87 22.67 -27.05
N ALA A 482 -6.85 22.15 -26.32
CA ALA A 482 -7.88 21.28 -26.90
C ALA A 482 -8.97 22.13 -27.59
N GLU A 483 -8.96 22.19 -28.92
CA GLU A 483 -10.06 22.73 -29.71
C GLU A 483 -11.35 21.91 -29.47
N PHE A 484 -12.41 22.60 -29.08
CA PHE A 484 -13.75 22.03 -28.86
C PHE A 484 -14.26 21.37 -30.14
N ILE A 485 -14.32 20.04 -30.16
CA ILE A 485 -15.17 19.27 -31.06
C ILE A 485 -16.38 18.84 -30.20
N ASP A 486 -17.56 19.26 -30.64
CA ASP A 486 -18.85 18.92 -30.04
C ASP A 486 -19.11 17.41 -30.19
N GLU A 487 -18.86 16.63 -29.14
CA GLU A 487 -18.99 15.16 -29.10
C GLU A 487 -20.34 14.66 -28.53
N SER A 488 -21.31 15.53 -28.29
CA SER A 488 -22.60 15.11 -27.69
C SER A 488 -23.48 14.18 -28.54
N ALA A 489 -23.00 13.79 -29.73
CA ALA A 489 -23.75 12.89 -30.63
C ALA A 489 -23.07 11.53 -30.88
N THR A 490 -21.84 11.32 -30.41
CA THR A 490 -21.04 10.12 -30.75
C THR A 490 -20.98 9.09 -29.63
N GLU A 491 -21.08 9.49 -28.37
CA GLU A 491 -20.97 8.56 -27.21
C GLU A 491 -22.15 7.58 -27.10
N ILE A 492 -23.38 8.00 -27.46
CA ILE A 492 -24.57 7.10 -27.39
C ILE A 492 -24.52 5.99 -28.45
N ILE A 493 -23.75 6.18 -29.52
CA ILE A 493 -23.65 5.19 -30.61
C ILE A 493 -22.51 4.18 -30.31
N VAL A 494 -21.44 4.58 -29.63
CA VAL A 494 -20.28 3.72 -29.35
C VAL A 494 -20.59 2.73 -28.22
N GLU A 495 -21.24 3.15 -27.13
CA GLU A 495 -21.67 2.26 -26.06
C GLU A 495 -22.65 1.17 -26.54
N SER A 496 -23.63 1.54 -27.37
CA SER A 496 -24.61 0.57 -27.90
C SER A 496 -24.02 -0.41 -28.92
N VAL A 497 -22.94 -0.06 -29.61
CA VAL A 497 -22.26 -0.95 -30.57
C VAL A 497 -21.28 -1.88 -29.87
N VAL A 498 -20.59 -1.40 -28.83
CA VAL A 498 -19.66 -2.23 -28.03
C VAL A 498 -20.42 -3.26 -27.17
N GLU A 499 -21.53 -2.88 -26.52
CA GLU A 499 -22.38 -3.84 -25.81
C GLU A 499 -23.01 -4.90 -26.74
N LYS A 500 -23.45 -4.51 -27.93
CA LYS A 500 -23.97 -5.48 -28.90
C LYS A 500 -22.90 -6.43 -29.43
N SER A 501 -21.69 -5.93 -29.71
CA SER A 501 -20.57 -6.76 -30.17
C SER A 501 -20.11 -7.76 -29.09
N ILE A 502 -20.06 -7.35 -27.83
CA ILE A 502 -19.71 -8.24 -26.72
C ILE A 502 -20.81 -9.28 -26.46
N ILE A 503 -22.08 -8.91 -26.59
CA ILE A 503 -23.21 -9.83 -26.42
C ILE A 503 -23.26 -10.87 -27.57
N GLU A 504 -22.97 -10.47 -28.81
CA GLU A 504 -22.90 -11.38 -29.95
C GLU A 504 -21.68 -12.32 -29.87
N GLU A 505 -20.51 -11.83 -29.44
CA GLU A 505 -19.30 -12.64 -29.27
C GLU A 505 -19.42 -13.64 -28.10
N VAL A 506 -20.08 -13.24 -27.00
CA VAL A 506 -20.37 -14.14 -25.86
C VAL A 506 -21.44 -15.18 -26.23
N ALA A 507 -22.44 -14.82 -27.06
CA ALA A 507 -23.44 -15.77 -27.53
C ALA A 507 -22.84 -16.80 -28.51
N GLU A 508 -21.96 -16.37 -29.42
CA GLU A 508 -21.26 -17.28 -30.35
C GLU A 508 -20.27 -18.22 -29.64
N VAL A 509 -19.61 -17.74 -28.55
CA VAL A 509 -18.76 -18.58 -27.72
C VAL A 509 -19.59 -19.56 -26.88
N ALA A 510 -20.76 -19.17 -26.40
CA ALA A 510 -21.67 -20.03 -25.66
C ALA A 510 -22.27 -21.13 -26.56
N GLU A 511 -22.68 -20.79 -27.80
CA GLU A 511 -23.18 -21.77 -28.78
C GLU A 511 -22.11 -22.79 -29.19
N LYS A 512 -20.87 -22.31 -29.45
CA LYS A 512 -19.73 -23.20 -29.74
C LYS A 512 -19.34 -24.07 -28.55
N HIS A 513 -19.59 -23.60 -27.32
CA HIS A 513 -19.34 -24.39 -26.11
C HIS A 513 -20.44 -25.45 -25.87
N GLU A 514 -21.71 -25.16 -26.20
CA GLU A 514 -22.78 -26.13 -26.15
C GLU A 514 -22.66 -27.21 -27.27
N GLU A 515 -22.22 -26.82 -28.48
CA GLU A 515 -21.93 -27.80 -29.54
C GLU A 515 -20.75 -28.71 -29.15
N ALA A 516 -19.67 -28.17 -28.56
CA ALA A 516 -18.55 -28.94 -28.07
C ALA A 516 -18.91 -29.86 -26.90
N ILE A 517 -19.82 -29.45 -26.01
CA ILE A 517 -20.34 -30.30 -24.93
C ILE A 517 -21.25 -31.43 -25.46
N ASN A 518 -21.98 -31.20 -26.54
CA ASN A 518 -22.82 -32.20 -27.16
C ASN A 518 -22.01 -33.21 -27.99
N GLU A 519 -20.98 -32.77 -28.71
CA GLU A 519 -20.04 -33.67 -29.41
C GLU A 519 -19.25 -34.56 -28.42
N THR A 520 -18.84 -34.00 -27.25
CA THR A 520 -18.14 -34.79 -26.20
C THR A 520 -19.07 -35.75 -25.44
N LYS A 521 -20.40 -35.62 -25.54
CA LYS A 521 -21.33 -36.59 -24.96
C LYS A 521 -21.56 -37.84 -25.81
N GLU A 522 -21.27 -37.77 -27.11
CA GLU A 522 -21.41 -38.95 -28.00
C GLU A 522 -20.11 -39.80 -28.09
N GLU A 523 -18.95 -39.27 -27.69
CA GLU A 523 -17.66 -40.00 -27.70
C GLU A 523 -17.26 -40.63 -26.35
N ASN A 524 -18.04 -40.51 -25.27
CA ASN A 524 -17.72 -41.05 -23.96
C ASN A 524 -18.56 -42.28 -23.59
N VAL A 525 -18.52 -43.31 -24.43
CA VAL A 525 -18.78 -44.68 -24.03
C VAL A 525 -17.44 -45.42 -24.14
N ASP A 526 -16.71 -45.46 -23.07
CA ASP A 526 -15.59 -46.30 -22.65
C ASP A 526 -14.45 -45.45 -21.99
N LYS A 527 -14.71 -44.94 -20.80
CA LYS A 527 -13.65 -44.71 -19.81
C LYS A 527 -14.04 -45.40 -18.52
N GLU A 528 -13.28 -46.44 -18.19
CA GLU A 528 -13.31 -47.07 -16.87
C GLU A 528 -13.31 -46.01 -15.77
N ASP A 529 -14.30 -46.11 -14.86
CA ASP A 529 -14.34 -45.33 -13.62
C ASP A 529 -13.03 -45.60 -12.85
N LYS A 530 -12.08 -44.64 -12.92
CA LYS A 530 -10.90 -44.65 -12.06
C LYS A 530 -11.38 -44.48 -10.63
N VAL A 531 -11.42 -45.57 -9.88
CA VAL A 531 -11.68 -45.53 -8.44
C VAL A 531 -10.52 -44.81 -7.78
N LEU A 532 -10.79 -43.59 -7.28
CA LEU A 532 -9.81 -42.80 -6.55
C LEU A 532 -9.54 -43.42 -5.18
N ASP A 533 -8.29 -43.80 -4.88
CA ASP A 533 -7.91 -44.34 -3.59
C ASP A 533 -7.58 -43.22 -2.59
N LEU A 534 -8.57 -42.83 -1.78
CA LEU A 534 -8.44 -41.80 -0.76
C LEU A 534 -7.83 -42.31 0.57
N ASN A 535 -7.40 -43.56 0.66
CA ASN A 535 -6.84 -44.15 1.89
C ASN A 535 -5.32 -44.26 1.89
N LYS A 536 -4.65 -43.92 0.78
CA LYS A 536 -3.19 -43.90 0.70
C LYS A 536 -2.58 -42.65 1.35
N PRO A 537 -1.30 -42.64 1.72
CA PRO A 537 -0.60 -41.45 2.24
C PRO A 537 -0.73 -40.27 1.27
N TYR A 538 -0.94 -39.06 1.78
CA TYR A 538 -1.15 -37.85 0.95
C TYR A 538 0.01 -37.58 0.00
N GLU A 539 1.23 -37.94 0.37
CA GLU A 539 2.44 -37.82 -0.44
C GLU A 539 2.43 -38.70 -1.69
N GLU A 540 1.63 -39.75 -1.69
CA GLU A 540 1.49 -40.74 -2.78
C GLU A 540 0.22 -40.49 -3.62
N MET A 541 -0.60 -39.49 -3.25
CA MET A 541 -1.82 -39.13 -3.94
C MET A 541 -1.56 -38.35 -5.23
N THR A 542 -2.34 -38.62 -6.27
CA THR A 542 -2.39 -37.75 -7.46
C THR A 542 -3.07 -36.43 -7.13
N ILE A 543 -2.98 -35.45 -8.05
CA ILE A 543 -3.65 -34.15 -7.89
C ILE A 543 -5.16 -34.33 -7.71
N GLU A 544 -5.80 -35.20 -8.49
CA GLU A 544 -7.23 -35.48 -8.42
C GLU A 544 -7.62 -36.13 -7.08
N GLU A 545 -6.80 -37.04 -6.56
CA GLU A 545 -7.03 -37.68 -5.26
C GLU A 545 -6.86 -36.71 -4.10
N LEU A 546 -5.88 -35.77 -4.18
CA LEU A 546 -5.71 -34.70 -3.21
C LEU A 546 -6.90 -33.73 -3.22
N GLN A 547 -7.35 -33.31 -4.41
CA GLN A 547 -8.53 -32.47 -4.57
C GLN A 547 -9.79 -33.13 -3.99
N ALA A 548 -10.02 -34.38 -4.31
CA ALA A 548 -11.14 -35.16 -3.77
C ALA A 548 -11.07 -35.32 -2.24
N SER A 549 -9.89 -35.56 -1.70
CA SER A 549 -9.64 -35.64 -0.25
C SER A 549 -9.93 -34.35 0.48
N ILE A 550 -9.51 -33.19 -0.10
CA ILE A 550 -9.81 -31.86 0.43
C ILE A 550 -11.32 -31.62 0.46
N LEU A 551 -12.04 -31.87 -0.65
CA LEU A 551 -13.49 -31.68 -0.73
C LEU A 551 -14.25 -32.57 0.27
N ALA A 552 -13.80 -33.80 0.45
CA ALA A 552 -14.38 -34.72 1.44
C ALA A 552 -14.19 -34.23 2.88
N LYS A 553 -13.03 -33.64 3.21
CA LYS A 553 -12.77 -33.06 4.53
C LYS A 553 -13.57 -31.77 4.75
N MET A 554 -13.67 -30.90 3.73
CA MET A 554 -14.50 -29.69 3.80
C MET A 554 -15.97 -30.06 4.06
N ALA A 555 -16.50 -31.05 3.38
CA ALA A 555 -17.88 -31.52 3.55
C ALA A 555 -18.19 -32.05 4.96
N LYS A 556 -17.19 -32.56 5.69
CA LYS A 556 -17.34 -32.97 7.10
C LYS A 556 -17.47 -31.76 8.05
N ASN A 557 -16.96 -30.60 7.66
CA ASN A 557 -16.93 -29.39 8.49
C ASN A 557 -18.08 -28.41 8.16
N GLY A 558 -18.88 -28.67 7.13
CA GLY A 558 -20.03 -27.85 6.73
C GLY A 558 -20.38 -27.97 5.25
N PRO A 559 -21.38 -27.24 4.77
CA PRO A 559 -21.79 -27.28 3.36
C PRO A 559 -20.68 -26.70 2.45
N VAL A 560 -20.33 -27.45 1.41
CA VAL A 560 -19.30 -27.02 0.42
C VAL A 560 -20.02 -26.27 -0.71
N THR A 561 -19.69 -24.97 -0.87
CA THR A 561 -20.26 -24.13 -1.94
C THR A 561 -19.61 -24.43 -3.30
N GLU A 562 -20.24 -24.00 -4.40
CA GLU A 562 -19.69 -24.18 -5.75
C GLU A 562 -18.36 -23.42 -5.93
N ASP A 563 -18.20 -22.23 -5.31
CA ASP A 563 -16.93 -21.48 -5.34
C ASP A 563 -15.81 -22.24 -4.61
N MET A 564 -16.13 -22.89 -3.49
CA MET A 564 -15.17 -23.74 -2.77
C MET A 564 -14.74 -24.93 -3.64
N LYS A 565 -15.67 -25.59 -4.30
CA LYS A 565 -15.37 -26.69 -5.23
C LYS A 565 -14.46 -26.20 -6.36
N ARG A 566 -14.81 -25.07 -6.98
CA ARG A 566 -14.04 -24.48 -8.06
C ARG A 566 -12.61 -24.16 -7.61
N THR A 567 -12.43 -23.54 -6.43
CA THR A 567 -11.11 -23.20 -5.89
C THR A 567 -10.22 -24.43 -5.69
N VAL A 568 -10.77 -25.55 -5.22
CA VAL A 568 -10.04 -26.81 -5.07
C VAL A 568 -9.69 -27.39 -6.44
N THR A 569 -10.64 -27.42 -7.38
CA THR A 569 -10.50 -28.10 -8.68
C THR A 569 -9.53 -27.37 -9.63
N VAL A 570 -9.43 -26.02 -9.58
CA VAL A 570 -8.48 -25.26 -10.41
C VAL A 570 -7.05 -25.28 -9.87
N ASN A 571 -6.84 -25.73 -8.63
CA ASN A 571 -5.50 -25.82 -8.05
C ASN A 571 -4.82 -27.11 -8.50
N THR A 572 -3.85 -27.00 -9.39
CA THR A 572 -3.08 -28.13 -9.93
C THR A 572 -1.67 -28.25 -9.34
N HIS A 573 -1.33 -27.45 -8.32
CA HIS A 573 -0.02 -27.51 -7.68
C HIS A 573 -0.03 -28.48 -6.50
N GLN A 574 0.62 -29.64 -6.66
CA GLN A 574 0.61 -30.75 -5.69
C GLN A 574 1.05 -30.33 -4.29
N GLY A 575 2.10 -29.50 -4.17
CA GLY A 575 2.59 -29.01 -2.87
C GLY A 575 1.58 -28.13 -2.13
N SER A 576 0.81 -27.31 -2.84
CA SER A 576 -0.27 -26.51 -2.26
C SER A 576 -1.42 -27.37 -1.76
N LEU A 577 -1.81 -28.37 -2.54
CA LEU A 577 -2.86 -29.32 -2.17
C LEU A 577 -2.47 -30.19 -0.98
N LEU A 578 -1.21 -30.65 -0.91
CA LEU A 578 -0.66 -31.38 0.23
C LEU A 578 -0.74 -30.54 1.53
N ASN A 579 -0.32 -29.29 1.48
CA ASN A 579 -0.40 -28.40 2.63
C ASN A 579 -1.86 -28.16 3.04
N TRP A 580 -2.75 -28.00 2.08
CA TRP A 580 -4.17 -27.77 2.33
C TRP A 580 -4.83 -28.98 2.96
N VAL A 581 -4.65 -30.19 2.44
CA VAL A 581 -5.26 -31.41 3.01
C VAL A 581 -4.75 -31.71 4.43
N ARG A 582 -3.51 -31.35 4.74
CA ARG A 582 -2.90 -31.47 6.09
C ARG A 582 -3.46 -30.45 7.09
N SER A 583 -3.92 -29.28 6.62
CA SER A 583 -4.48 -28.24 7.50
C SER A 583 -5.83 -28.63 8.12
N PHE A 584 -6.46 -29.71 7.65
CA PHE A 584 -7.69 -30.26 8.24
C PHE A 584 -7.43 -31.31 9.34
N ASN A 585 -6.20 -31.59 9.69
CA ASN A 585 -5.82 -32.43 10.81
C ASN A 585 -5.45 -31.54 12.00
#